data_1b559a5ca282aba34f86a70732bfada6
#
_entry.id   1b559a5ca282aba34f86a70732bfada6
#
_cell.length_a   1.000
_cell.length_b   1.000
_cell.length_c   1.000
_cell.angle_alpha   90.00
_cell.angle_beta   90.00
_cell.angle_gamma   90.00
#
_symmetry.space_group_name_H-M   'P 1'
#
loop_
_entity.id
_entity.type
_entity.pdbx_description
1 polymer ?
#
loop_
_entity_poly.entity_id
_entity_poly.type
_entity_poly.pdbx_seq_one_letter_code
_entity_poly.pdbx_strand_id
1 'polypeptide(L)'
;MAVFRGIPFARPPVGAARFLAPRPPHSWDGVQTALEFGTQPPQDPGIAGLTGMTDICDRDDWLTVNAWTPEPDSAAKRAVLVWIYGGAYKLGFAGSPGYDAFRIAATAMSSSR
;
A
#
# COMPACT_ATOMS: atom_id res chain seq x y z
N MET A 1 6.81 -13.94 -10.60
CA MET A 1 6.64 -12.86 -9.63
C MET A 1 5.50 -11.96 -10.07
N ALA A 2 4.47 -11.81 -9.27
CA ALA A 2 3.39 -10.86 -9.48
C ALA A 2 3.49 -9.71 -8.47
N VAL A 3 3.14 -8.50 -8.91
CA VAL A 3 3.11 -7.29 -8.07
C VAL A 3 1.74 -6.64 -8.24
N PHE A 4 1.10 -6.37 -7.12
CA PHE A 4 -0.18 -5.68 -7.06
C PHE A 4 0.03 -4.39 -6.25
N ARG A 5 -0.40 -3.27 -6.79
CA ARG A 5 -0.21 -1.95 -6.19
C ARG A 5 -1.54 -1.24 -5.98
N GLY A 6 -1.61 -0.44 -4.91
CA GLY A 6 -2.78 0.40 -4.67
C GLY A 6 -4.08 -0.34 -4.35
N ILE A 7 -4.00 -1.55 -3.76
CA ILE A 7 -5.20 -2.31 -3.38
C ILE A 7 -5.86 -1.62 -2.18
N PRO A 8 -7.11 -1.11 -2.30
CA PRO A 8 -7.76 -0.46 -1.18
C PRO A 8 -8.13 -1.48 -0.08
N PHE A 9 -7.80 -1.17 1.17
CA PHE A 9 -8.16 -2.01 2.32
C PHE A 9 -9.19 -1.37 3.24
N ALA A 10 -9.43 -0.07 3.11
CA ALA A 10 -10.46 0.65 3.86
C ALA A 10 -10.91 1.90 3.11
N ARG A 11 -12.05 2.46 3.48
CA ARG A 11 -12.49 3.78 3.00
C ARG A 11 -11.68 4.87 3.68
N PRO A 12 -11.26 5.91 2.95
CA PRO A 12 -10.60 7.07 3.55
C PRO A 12 -11.49 7.73 4.61
N PRO A 13 -10.92 8.11 5.77
CA PRO A 13 -11.66 8.77 6.84
C PRO A 13 -11.77 10.28 6.58
N VAL A 14 -12.45 10.67 5.52
CA VAL A 14 -12.60 12.07 5.09
C VAL A 14 -13.95 12.66 5.50
N GLY A 15 -14.05 13.98 5.53
CA GLY A 15 -15.27 14.70 5.87
C GLY A 15 -15.86 14.23 7.20
N ALA A 16 -17.14 13.87 7.21
CA ALA A 16 -17.84 13.38 8.39
C ALA A 16 -17.33 12.01 8.90
N ALA A 17 -16.52 11.31 8.13
CA ALA A 17 -15.94 10.02 8.54
C ALA A 17 -14.66 10.17 9.37
N ARG A 18 -14.11 11.37 9.53
CA ARG A 18 -12.91 11.60 10.35
C ARG A 18 -13.16 11.18 11.80
N PHE A 19 -12.18 10.50 12.36
CA PHE A 19 -12.22 9.99 13.74
C PHE A 19 -13.31 8.94 14.03
N LEU A 20 -14.03 8.48 13.01
CA LEU A 20 -14.94 7.34 13.15
C LEU A 20 -14.21 6.01 13.00
N ALA A 21 -14.90 4.93 13.39
CA ALA A 21 -14.39 3.56 13.18
C ALA A 21 -14.10 3.29 11.70
N PRO A 22 -13.06 2.49 11.40
CA PRO A 22 -12.74 2.09 10.03
C PRO A 22 -13.94 1.44 9.33
N ARG A 23 -14.08 1.71 8.04
CA ARG A 23 -15.11 1.12 7.19
C ARG A 23 -14.48 0.32 6.06
N PRO A 24 -15.09 -0.81 5.65
CA PRO A 24 -14.61 -1.58 4.51
C PRO A 24 -14.45 -0.71 3.25
N PRO A 25 -13.55 -1.06 2.33
CA PRO A 25 -13.42 -0.36 1.06
C PRO A 25 -14.75 -0.42 0.28
N HIS A 26 -14.89 0.44 -0.71
CA HIS A 26 -16.01 0.33 -1.64
C HIS A 26 -15.91 -1.00 -2.39
N SER A 27 -17.05 -1.67 -2.53
CA SER A 27 -17.14 -2.82 -3.42
C SER A 27 -16.98 -2.38 -4.88
N TRP A 28 -16.42 -3.24 -5.69
CA TRP A 28 -16.32 -3.04 -7.13
C TRP A 28 -16.80 -4.29 -7.86
N ASP A 29 -17.26 -4.09 -9.09
CA ASP A 29 -17.67 -5.17 -9.98
C ASP A 29 -16.53 -5.53 -10.94
N GLY A 30 -16.36 -6.80 -11.24
CA GLY A 30 -15.34 -7.29 -12.17
C GLY A 30 -13.92 -7.24 -11.61
N VAL A 31 -12.95 -6.92 -12.47
CA VAL A 31 -11.52 -6.87 -12.14
C VAL A 31 -11.08 -5.43 -11.96
N GLN A 32 -10.54 -5.12 -10.80
CA GLN A 32 -9.87 -3.84 -10.56
C GLN A 32 -8.40 -3.93 -10.95
N THR A 33 -7.90 -2.92 -11.67
CA THR A 33 -6.48 -2.81 -11.99
C THR A 33 -5.69 -2.47 -10.73
N ALA A 34 -4.54 -3.12 -10.55
CA ALA A 34 -3.64 -2.92 -9.41
C ALA A 34 -2.21 -2.68 -9.90
N LEU A 35 -2.05 -1.73 -10.83
CA LEU A 35 -0.80 -1.43 -11.52
C LEU A 35 -0.06 -0.23 -10.93
N GLU A 36 -0.77 0.68 -10.28
CA GLU A 36 -0.23 1.94 -9.76
C GLU A 36 -0.35 1.99 -8.23
N PHE A 37 0.61 2.64 -7.60
CA PHE A 37 0.53 2.91 -6.17
C PHE A 37 -0.65 3.85 -5.86
N GLY A 38 -1.27 3.69 -4.70
CA GLY A 38 -2.21 4.67 -4.17
C GLY A 38 -1.51 5.99 -3.88
N THR A 39 -2.27 7.03 -3.59
CA THR A 39 -1.73 8.35 -3.24
C THR A 39 -1.08 8.35 -1.86
N GLN A 40 -0.31 9.38 -1.59
CA GLN A 40 0.24 9.61 -0.26
C GLN A 40 -0.87 9.99 0.72
N PRO A 41 -0.82 9.53 1.98
CA PRO A 41 -1.70 10.06 3.01
C PRO A 41 -1.44 11.56 3.22
N PRO A 42 -2.44 12.32 3.67
CA PRO A 42 -2.25 13.72 4.03
C PRO A 42 -1.11 13.90 5.02
N GLN A 43 -0.13 14.71 4.69
CA GLN A 43 1.06 14.98 5.50
C GLN A 43 1.55 16.41 5.30
N ASP A 44 2.44 16.87 6.17
CA ASP A 44 2.97 18.23 6.11
C ASP A 44 3.82 18.42 4.83
N PRO A 45 3.46 19.36 3.93
CA PRO A 45 4.19 19.59 2.69
C PRO A 45 5.67 20.00 2.90
N GLY A 46 5.96 20.68 3.99
CA GLY A 46 7.33 21.08 4.31
C GLY A 46 8.24 19.91 4.62
N ILE A 47 7.70 18.84 5.21
CA ILE A 47 8.45 17.62 5.52
C ILE A 47 8.48 16.71 4.29
N ALA A 48 7.41 16.63 3.52
CA ALA A 48 7.34 15.85 2.29
C ALA A 48 8.41 16.28 1.27
N GLY A 49 8.68 17.58 1.14
CA GLY A 49 9.75 18.10 0.29
C GLY A 49 11.16 17.64 0.68
N LEU A 50 11.44 17.38 1.95
CA LEU A 50 12.71 16.86 2.42
C LEU A 50 12.93 15.38 2.05
N THR A 51 11.88 14.63 1.84
CA THR A 51 11.92 13.20 1.49
C THR A 51 11.87 12.95 -0.01
N GLY A 52 11.81 14.00 -0.84
CA GLY A 52 11.62 13.89 -2.29
C GLY A 52 10.21 13.44 -2.70
N MET A 53 9.29 13.41 -1.78
CA MET A 53 7.89 13.10 -2.01
C MET A 53 7.16 14.40 -2.35
N THR A 54 6.97 14.67 -3.62
CA THR A 54 6.42 15.96 -4.10
C THR A 54 4.92 15.92 -4.39
N ASP A 55 4.32 14.74 -4.46
CA ASP A 55 2.91 14.64 -4.81
C ASP A 55 2.03 14.80 -3.58
N ILE A 56 1.30 15.90 -3.60
CA ILE A 56 0.27 16.19 -2.61
C ILE A 56 -0.92 15.24 -2.86
N CYS A 57 -1.48 14.73 -1.79
CA CYS A 57 -2.69 13.93 -1.83
C CYS A 57 -3.87 14.78 -2.32
N ASP A 58 -4.24 14.64 -3.57
CA ASP A 58 -5.44 15.25 -4.17
C ASP A 58 -6.60 14.26 -4.34
N ARG A 59 -6.36 12.97 -4.01
CA ARG A 59 -7.35 11.90 -4.10
C ARG A 59 -7.48 11.17 -2.75
N ASP A 60 -8.65 10.64 -2.52
CA ASP A 60 -9.00 9.95 -1.28
C ASP A 60 -8.66 8.44 -1.32
N ASP A 61 -7.56 8.04 -1.95
CA ASP A 61 -7.17 6.63 -2.15
C ASP A 61 -5.85 6.23 -1.46
N TRP A 62 -5.52 6.84 -0.32
CA TRP A 62 -4.28 6.54 0.39
C TRP A 62 -4.32 5.31 1.30
N LEU A 63 -5.51 4.78 1.64
CA LEU A 63 -5.63 3.56 2.45
C LEU A 63 -5.52 2.32 1.57
N THR A 64 -4.31 2.13 1.04
CA THR A 64 -3.99 1.05 0.11
C THR A 64 -2.83 0.20 0.62
N VAL A 65 -2.78 -1.04 0.17
CA VAL A 65 -1.70 -1.98 0.39
C VAL A 65 -1.11 -2.40 -0.95
N ASN A 66 0.20 -2.67 -0.96
CA ASN A 66 0.90 -3.24 -2.09
C ASN A 66 1.31 -4.68 -1.75
N ALA A 67 1.26 -5.58 -2.70
CA ALA A 67 1.59 -6.98 -2.51
C ALA A 67 2.58 -7.47 -3.57
N TRP A 68 3.60 -8.18 -3.13
CA TRP A 68 4.56 -8.90 -3.97
C TRP A 68 4.43 -10.39 -3.67
N THR A 69 4.19 -11.19 -4.68
CA THR A 69 4.10 -12.63 -4.53
C THR A 69 4.88 -13.34 -5.62
N PRO A 70 5.62 -14.41 -5.29
CA PRO A 70 6.25 -15.26 -6.30
C PRO A 70 5.22 -15.83 -7.26
N GLU A 71 4.05 -16.19 -6.73
CA GLU A 71 2.98 -16.86 -7.46
C GLU A 71 1.63 -16.45 -6.84
N PRO A 72 0.71 -15.92 -7.64
CA PRO A 72 -0.61 -15.51 -7.18
C PRO A 72 -1.59 -16.71 -7.10
N ASP A 73 -1.20 -17.76 -6.39
CA ASP A 73 -2.03 -18.93 -6.17
C ASP A 73 -2.58 -18.94 -4.74
N SER A 74 -3.89 -18.87 -4.60
CA SER A 74 -4.57 -18.89 -3.30
C SER A 74 -4.44 -20.23 -2.57
N ALA A 75 -4.14 -21.32 -3.29
CA ALA A 75 -3.92 -22.66 -2.72
C ALA A 75 -2.51 -22.82 -2.13
N ALA A 76 -1.57 -21.95 -2.45
CA ALA A 76 -0.17 -22.08 -2.07
C ALA A 76 0.11 -21.94 -0.57
N LYS A 77 -0.83 -21.40 0.24
CA LYS A 77 -0.76 -21.27 1.71
C LYS A 77 0.60 -20.75 2.20
N ARG A 78 1.14 -19.73 1.55
CA ARG A 78 2.44 -19.15 1.85
C ARG A 78 2.40 -18.30 3.12
N ALA A 79 3.53 -18.21 3.82
CA ALA A 79 3.69 -17.23 4.88
C ALA A 79 3.57 -15.81 4.32
N VAL A 80 2.95 -14.92 5.08
CA VAL A 80 2.76 -13.51 4.71
C VAL A 80 3.59 -12.65 5.63
N LEU A 81 4.46 -11.81 5.05
CA LEU A 81 5.18 -10.75 5.74
C LEU A 81 4.44 -9.44 5.51
N VAL A 82 3.97 -8.83 6.58
CA VAL A 82 3.35 -7.50 6.53
C VAL A 82 4.37 -6.46 6.96
N TRP A 83 4.71 -5.54 6.04
CA TRP A 83 5.57 -4.40 6.32
C TRP A 83 4.72 -3.15 6.58
N ILE A 84 4.92 -2.53 7.74
CA ILE A 84 4.31 -1.26 8.10
C ILE A 84 5.43 -0.22 8.09
N TYR A 85 5.36 0.75 7.19
CA TYR A 85 6.40 1.76 7.05
C TYR A 85 6.42 2.73 8.24
N GLY A 86 7.60 3.25 8.53
CA GLY A 86 7.81 4.27 9.55
C GLY A 86 7.49 5.67 9.06
N GLY A 87 7.67 6.68 9.91
CA GLY A 87 7.52 8.08 9.54
C GLY A 87 7.16 9.00 10.71
N ALA A 88 7.39 8.54 11.94
CA ALA A 88 7.18 9.32 13.17
C ALA A 88 5.76 9.92 13.29
N TYR A 89 4.75 9.25 12.72
CA TYR A 89 3.36 9.71 12.64
C TYR A 89 3.14 11.01 11.83
N LYS A 90 4.13 11.47 11.08
CA LYS A 90 4.09 12.74 10.36
C LYS A 90 4.30 12.61 8.86
N LEU A 91 4.97 11.56 8.44
CA LEU A 91 5.32 11.33 7.05
C LEU A 91 5.33 9.84 6.72
N GLY A 92 5.40 9.54 5.45
CA GLY A 92 5.53 8.18 4.95
C GLY A 92 4.56 7.89 3.82
N PHE A 93 4.95 6.91 3.00
CA PHE A 93 4.18 6.53 1.82
C PHE A 93 4.52 5.10 1.42
N ALA A 94 3.50 4.27 1.26
CA ALA A 94 3.67 2.85 0.93
C ALA A 94 4.29 2.60 -0.46
N GLY A 95 4.23 3.59 -1.36
CA GLY A 95 4.84 3.53 -2.69
C GLY A 95 6.26 4.07 -2.77
N SER A 96 6.91 4.38 -1.65
CA SER A 96 8.32 4.80 -1.65
C SER A 96 9.21 3.73 -2.28
N PRO A 97 10.15 4.11 -3.18
CA PRO A 97 11.07 3.16 -3.81
C PRO A 97 11.89 2.32 -2.82
N GLY A 98 12.14 2.84 -1.62
CA GLY A 98 12.83 2.11 -0.56
C GLY A 98 12.06 0.92 0.01
N TYR A 99 10.76 0.81 -0.28
CA TYR A 99 9.89 -0.28 0.21
C TYR A 99 9.56 -1.31 -0.87
N ASP A 100 10.33 -1.38 -1.96
CA ASP A 100 10.16 -2.43 -2.96
C ASP A 100 10.52 -3.80 -2.36
N ALA A 101 9.51 -4.63 -2.16
CA ALA A 101 9.66 -5.96 -1.58
C ALA A 101 10.02 -7.06 -2.60
N PHE A 102 10.36 -6.70 -3.84
CA PHE A 102 10.67 -7.67 -4.89
C PHE A 102 11.73 -8.69 -4.46
N ARG A 103 12.83 -8.23 -3.87
CA ARG A 103 13.93 -9.12 -3.42
C ARG A 103 13.50 -10.04 -2.29
N ILE A 104 12.72 -9.54 -1.32
CA ILE A 104 12.22 -10.33 -0.19
C ILE A 104 11.29 -11.43 -0.71
N ALA A 105 10.34 -11.07 -1.58
CA ALA A 105 9.42 -12.03 -2.18
C ALA A 105 10.14 -13.06 -3.06
N ALA A 106 11.20 -12.67 -3.78
CA ALA A 106 12.01 -13.59 -4.58
C ALA A 106 12.79 -14.60 -3.72
N THR A 107 13.35 -14.15 -2.59
CA THR A 107 14.10 -15.03 -1.68
C THR A 107 13.19 -16.09 -1.05
N ALA A 108 11.94 -15.75 -0.75
CA ALA A 108 10.96 -16.71 -0.24
C ALA A 108 10.67 -17.89 -1.20
N MET A 109 10.99 -17.74 -2.49
CA MET A 109 10.91 -18.85 -3.46
C MET A 109 12.04 -19.87 -3.28
N SER A 110 13.23 -19.45 -2.86
CA SER A 110 14.41 -20.33 -2.79
C SER A 110 14.43 -21.20 -1.52
N SER A 111 13.72 -20.79 -0.48
CA SER A 111 13.69 -21.51 0.79
C SER A 111 12.59 -22.58 0.90
N SER A 112 11.74 -22.73 -0.11
CA SER A 112 10.63 -23.69 -0.13
C SER A 112 10.87 -24.92 -1.00
N ARG A 113 12.14 -25.27 -1.28
CA ARG A 113 12.55 -26.51 -1.94
C ARG A 113 13.22 -27.46 -0.98
#